data_692f173cec5a02cda53b9a8347c1137d
#
_entry.id   692f173cec5a02cda53b9a8347c1137d
#
_cell.length_a   1.000
_cell.length_b   1.000
_cell.length_c   1.000
_cell.angle_alpha   90.00
_cell.angle_beta   90.00
_cell.angle_gamma   90.00
#
_symmetry.space_group_name_H-M   'P 1'
#
loop_
_entity.id
_entity.type
_entity.pdbx_description
1 polymer ?
#
loop_
_entity_poly.entity_id
_entity_poly.type
_entity_poly.pdbx_seq_one_letter_code
_entity_poly.pdbx_strand_id
1 'polypeptide(L)'
;MHAFSETAEQLAARWTDEFLNGIDGTDVKPGFIKIGVNSGPLSELHKKLVRAAGLTHKATGLTIASHTGPAYAAFEQMELLRSLQVDVSNFIWVHAQEEKQDPGKRLEAARQGAWVSLDGVNTHNIGEYITMLGDLKADNLLHRVLVSHDAGWFDPGKSAGGEVRGYATIFRQLVPALQKAGFTQDDIDLLLVTNPSEAFAKIYDVTRVELEKKTPSNL
;
A
#
# COMPACT_ATOMS: atom_id res chain seq x y z
N MET A 1 8.09 -12.10 -16.34
CA MET A 1 8.84 -13.16 -15.64
C MET A 1 10.11 -12.67 -14.91
N HIS A 2 10.39 -11.38 -14.91
CA HIS A 2 11.57 -10.77 -14.31
C HIS A 2 11.78 -11.14 -12.83
N ALA A 3 10.72 -11.20 -12.04
CA ALA A 3 10.80 -11.56 -10.62
C ALA A 3 11.50 -12.92 -10.35
N PHE A 4 11.50 -13.86 -11.29
CA PHE A 4 12.16 -15.17 -11.13
C PHE A 4 13.62 -15.19 -11.58
N SER A 5 13.96 -14.40 -12.60
CA SER A 5 15.28 -14.43 -13.25
C SER A 5 16.24 -13.32 -12.81
N GLU A 6 15.71 -12.18 -12.35
CA GLU A 6 16.49 -11.01 -11.95
C GLU A 6 16.82 -11.01 -10.45
N THR A 7 17.91 -10.36 -10.06
CA THR A 7 18.24 -10.07 -8.66
C THR A 7 17.35 -8.93 -8.12
N ALA A 8 17.39 -8.68 -6.81
CA ALA A 8 16.68 -7.55 -6.21
C ALA A 8 17.18 -6.20 -6.77
N GLU A 9 18.48 -6.08 -7.00
CA GLU A 9 19.14 -4.89 -7.53
C GLU A 9 18.75 -4.65 -9.00
N GLN A 10 18.65 -5.70 -9.80
CA GLN A 10 18.22 -5.61 -11.21
C GLN A 10 16.74 -5.19 -11.31
N LEU A 11 15.88 -5.78 -10.48
CA LEU A 11 14.47 -5.37 -10.38
C LEU A 11 14.34 -3.89 -9.94
N ALA A 12 15.10 -3.49 -8.93
CA ALA A 12 15.09 -2.12 -8.45
C ALA A 12 15.58 -1.13 -9.52
N ALA A 13 16.63 -1.48 -10.27
CA ALA A 13 17.12 -0.66 -11.37
C ALA A 13 16.05 -0.48 -12.46
N ARG A 14 15.35 -1.55 -12.83
CA ARG A 14 14.23 -1.50 -13.80
C ARG A 14 13.11 -0.59 -13.32
N TRP A 15 12.61 -0.77 -12.11
CA TRP A 15 11.51 0.05 -11.56
C TRP A 15 11.91 1.51 -11.36
N THR A 16 13.17 1.76 -11.03
CA THR A 16 13.72 3.11 -10.98
C THR A 16 13.78 3.74 -12.38
N ASP A 17 14.17 2.97 -13.39
CA ASP A 17 14.20 3.44 -14.79
C ASP A 17 12.79 3.78 -15.30
N GLU A 18 11.78 2.95 -15.03
CA GLU A 18 10.37 3.24 -15.34
C GLU A 18 9.89 4.55 -14.70
N PHE A 19 10.32 4.83 -13.46
CA PHE A 19 9.99 6.07 -12.78
C PHE A 19 10.72 7.28 -13.40
N LEU A 20 11.97 7.15 -13.80
CA LEU A 20 12.74 8.27 -14.36
C LEU A 20 12.38 8.54 -15.82
N ASN A 21 12.24 7.51 -16.61
CA ASN A 21 12.17 7.59 -18.08
C ASN A 21 10.79 7.22 -18.65
N GLY A 22 9.87 6.73 -17.83
CA GLY A 22 8.52 6.30 -18.23
C GLY A 22 8.42 4.79 -18.52
N ILE A 23 7.21 4.28 -18.42
CA ILE A 23 6.89 2.85 -18.59
C ILE A 23 6.84 2.54 -20.09
N ASP A 24 7.56 1.49 -20.51
CA ASP A 24 7.54 0.97 -21.89
C ASP A 24 7.79 2.02 -22.97
N GLY A 25 8.68 2.99 -22.70
CA GLY A 25 9.04 4.06 -23.64
C GLY A 25 7.97 5.15 -23.81
N THR A 26 7.01 5.23 -22.89
CA THR A 26 6.01 6.30 -22.81
C THR A 26 6.44 7.37 -21.81
N ASP A 27 5.71 8.50 -21.77
CA ASP A 27 5.88 9.54 -20.73
C ASP A 27 5.13 9.22 -19.42
N VAL A 28 4.44 8.08 -19.35
CA VAL A 28 3.67 7.66 -18.17
C VAL A 28 4.60 7.13 -17.10
N LYS A 29 4.55 7.72 -15.92
CA LYS A 29 5.39 7.35 -14.77
C LYS A 29 4.57 6.65 -13.68
N PRO A 30 5.14 5.67 -12.95
CA PRO A 30 4.46 5.04 -11.83
C PRO A 30 4.26 6.05 -10.68
N GLY A 31 3.08 5.98 -10.02
CA GLY A 31 2.77 6.79 -8.85
C GLY A 31 3.17 6.14 -7.52
N PHE A 32 3.37 4.82 -7.50
CA PHE A 32 3.80 4.04 -6.33
C PHE A 32 4.34 2.68 -6.76
N ILE A 33 5.01 1.98 -5.85
CA ILE A 33 5.53 0.62 -6.08
C ILE A 33 4.47 -0.39 -5.62
N LYS A 34 4.02 -1.31 -6.50
CA LYS A 34 3.08 -2.37 -6.14
C LYS A 34 3.78 -3.73 -6.19
N ILE A 35 3.83 -4.38 -5.04
CA ILE A 35 4.31 -5.75 -4.89
C ILE A 35 3.24 -6.63 -4.24
N GLY A 36 3.54 -7.92 -4.07
CA GLY A 36 2.67 -8.85 -3.35
C GLY A 36 3.45 -10.00 -2.77
N VAL A 37 2.95 -10.50 -1.64
CA VAL A 37 3.45 -11.68 -0.95
C VAL A 37 2.29 -12.62 -0.61
N ASN A 38 2.57 -13.90 -0.41
CA ASN A 38 1.57 -14.85 0.10
C ASN A 38 1.43 -14.72 1.63
N SER A 39 0.34 -15.26 2.16
CA SER A 39 0.18 -15.44 3.60
C SER A 39 1.25 -16.39 4.15
N GLY A 40 1.66 -16.15 5.41
CA GLY A 40 2.69 -16.93 6.10
C GLY A 40 4.12 -16.38 5.96
N PRO A 41 5.15 -17.17 6.29
CA PRO A 41 6.54 -16.73 6.21
C PRO A 41 6.94 -16.31 4.81
N LEU A 42 7.73 -15.24 4.70
CA LEU A 42 8.22 -14.76 3.41
C LEU A 42 9.17 -15.79 2.77
N SER A 43 8.82 -16.27 1.58
CA SER A 43 9.75 -17.06 0.77
C SER A 43 10.93 -16.21 0.30
N GLU A 44 12.00 -16.82 -0.17
CA GLU A 44 13.16 -16.11 -0.71
C GLU A 44 12.77 -15.21 -1.92
N LEU A 45 11.78 -15.62 -2.71
CA LEU A 45 11.23 -14.78 -3.78
C LEU A 45 10.54 -13.54 -3.20
N HIS A 46 9.72 -13.71 -2.17
CA HIS A 46 9.04 -12.57 -1.52
C HIS A 46 10.02 -11.62 -0.86
N LYS A 47 11.03 -12.13 -0.14
CA LYS A 47 12.11 -11.30 0.44
C LYS A 47 12.85 -10.50 -0.65
N LYS A 48 13.11 -11.15 -1.79
CA LYS A 48 13.72 -10.47 -2.95
C LYS A 48 12.86 -9.34 -3.47
N LEU A 49 11.54 -9.54 -3.62
CA LEU A 49 10.62 -8.49 -4.08
C LEU A 49 10.53 -7.32 -3.09
N VAL A 50 10.42 -7.59 -1.79
CA VAL A 50 10.42 -6.56 -0.75
C VAL A 50 11.75 -5.78 -0.75
N ARG A 51 12.88 -6.49 -0.91
CA ARG A 51 14.20 -5.85 -1.03
C ARG A 51 14.27 -4.94 -2.27
N ALA A 52 13.82 -5.42 -3.42
CA ALA A 52 13.77 -4.61 -4.64
C ALA A 52 12.91 -3.36 -4.46
N ALA A 53 11.73 -3.50 -3.83
CA ALA A 53 10.86 -2.37 -3.53
C ALA A 53 11.52 -1.36 -2.59
N GLY A 54 12.21 -1.83 -1.54
CA GLY A 54 12.97 -0.98 -0.63
C GLY A 54 14.10 -0.20 -1.33
N LEU A 55 14.85 -0.86 -2.21
CA LEU A 55 15.89 -0.21 -3.01
C LEU A 55 15.30 0.83 -3.98
N THR A 56 14.20 0.49 -4.66
CA THR A 56 13.48 1.43 -5.54
C THR A 56 12.96 2.63 -4.76
N HIS A 57 12.35 2.39 -3.59
CA HIS A 57 11.90 3.49 -2.71
C HIS A 57 13.06 4.44 -2.37
N LYS A 58 14.22 3.92 -2.00
CA LYS A 58 15.41 4.75 -1.68
C LYS A 58 15.86 5.60 -2.85
N ALA A 59 15.71 5.11 -4.08
CA ALA A 59 16.09 5.83 -5.29
C ALA A 59 15.02 6.83 -5.77
N THR A 60 13.73 6.59 -5.49
CA THR A 60 12.62 7.33 -6.11
C THR A 60 11.72 8.06 -5.11
N GLY A 61 11.73 7.67 -3.83
CA GLY A 61 10.77 8.13 -2.84
C GLY A 61 9.36 7.55 -2.98
N LEU A 62 9.10 6.69 -3.96
CA LEU A 62 7.77 6.10 -4.18
C LEU A 62 7.32 5.23 -3.00
N THR A 63 6.08 5.36 -2.60
CA THR A 63 5.46 4.54 -1.55
C THR A 63 5.36 3.08 -1.99
N ILE A 64 5.54 2.16 -1.05
CA ILE A 64 5.48 0.72 -1.28
C ILE A 64 4.12 0.20 -0.83
N ALA A 65 3.28 -0.26 -1.75
CA ALA A 65 2.02 -0.93 -1.47
C ALA A 65 2.17 -2.45 -1.73
N SER A 66 1.99 -3.26 -0.68
CA SER A 66 2.14 -4.70 -0.77
C SER A 66 0.83 -5.44 -0.52
N HIS A 67 0.35 -6.19 -1.52
CA HIS A 67 -0.69 -7.20 -1.33
C HIS A 67 -0.19 -8.22 -0.30
N THR A 68 -0.83 -8.33 0.84
CA THR A 68 -0.29 -9.08 1.98
C THR A 68 -1.35 -9.95 2.68
N GLY A 69 -2.49 -9.37 3.08
CA GLY A 69 -3.48 -10.08 3.92
C GLY A 69 -3.03 -10.19 5.38
N PRO A 70 -2.77 -11.40 5.92
CA PRO A 70 -2.50 -11.59 7.35
C PRO A 70 -1.26 -10.87 7.89
N ALA A 71 -1.31 -10.48 9.16
CA ALA A 71 -0.31 -9.65 9.82
C ALA A 71 1.10 -10.25 9.82
N TYR A 72 1.24 -11.57 9.96
CA TYR A 72 2.55 -12.20 10.00
C TYR A 72 3.46 -11.76 8.85
N ALA A 73 2.97 -11.88 7.62
CA ALA A 73 3.72 -11.47 6.44
C ALA A 73 3.92 -9.95 6.36
N ALA A 74 2.99 -9.13 6.88
CA ALA A 74 3.13 -7.68 6.94
C ALA A 74 4.30 -7.28 7.85
N PHE A 75 4.38 -7.87 9.03
CA PHE A 75 5.43 -7.56 10.00
C PHE A 75 6.82 -8.01 9.53
N GLU A 76 6.93 -9.20 8.89
CA GLU A 76 8.20 -9.61 8.26
C GLU A 76 8.66 -8.63 7.17
N GLN A 77 7.74 -8.10 6.35
CA GLN A 77 8.07 -7.07 5.36
C GLN A 77 8.54 -5.78 6.04
N MET A 78 7.87 -5.33 7.10
CA MET A 78 8.25 -4.13 7.86
C MET A 78 9.65 -4.29 8.46
N GLU A 79 9.99 -5.45 9.02
CA GLU A 79 11.34 -5.73 9.53
C GLU A 79 12.40 -5.70 8.42
N LEU A 80 12.11 -6.32 7.28
CA LEU A 80 13.02 -6.33 6.14
C LEU A 80 13.25 -4.91 5.60
N LEU A 81 12.19 -4.09 5.49
CA LEU A 81 12.31 -2.69 5.06
C LEU A 81 13.15 -1.87 6.04
N ARG A 82 12.96 -2.04 7.36
CA ARG A 82 13.80 -1.40 8.38
C ARG A 82 15.27 -1.81 8.26
N SER A 83 15.56 -3.08 8.00
CA SER A 83 16.92 -3.55 7.79
C SER A 83 17.62 -2.88 6.60
N LEU A 84 16.83 -2.39 5.64
CA LEU A 84 17.28 -1.60 4.50
C LEU A 84 17.28 -0.09 4.77
N GLN A 85 16.99 0.33 6.01
CA GLN A 85 16.86 1.73 6.39
C GLN A 85 15.72 2.46 5.64
N VAL A 86 14.64 1.75 5.32
CA VAL A 86 13.39 2.30 4.80
C VAL A 86 12.43 2.52 5.96
N ASP A 87 11.95 3.75 6.10
CA ASP A 87 10.93 4.06 7.10
C ASP A 87 9.61 3.39 6.74
N VAL A 88 9.02 2.68 7.68
CA VAL A 88 7.75 1.97 7.48
C VAL A 88 6.56 2.89 7.23
N SER A 89 6.68 4.18 7.48
CA SER A 89 5.70 5.18 7.05
C SER A 89 5.52 5.26 5.52
N ASN A 90 6.45 4.65 4.78
CA ASN A 90 6.39 4.50 3.34
C ASN A 90 5.85 3.12 2.89
N PHE A 91 5.37 2.31 3.82
CA PHE A 91 4.80 0.99 3.55
C PHE A 91 3.29 0.98 3.78
N ILE A 92 2.56 0.45 2.80
CA ILE A 92 1.11 0.22 2.87
C ILE A 92 0.88 -1.29 2.96
N TRP A 93 0.33 -1.71 4.09
CA TRP A 93 -0.17 -3.06 4.29
C TRP A 93 -1.54 -3.19 3.61
N VAL A 94 -1.55 -3.69 2.38
CA VAL A 94 -2.77 -3.90 1.58
C VAL A 94 -3.49 -5.17 2.05
N HIS A 95 -4.81 -5.13 2.10
CA HIS A 95 -5.72 -6.17 2.61
C HIS A 95 -5.58 -6.43 4.13
N ALA A 96 -5.32 -5.38 4.91
CA ALA A 96 -5.20 -5.52 6.36
C ALA A 96 -6.51 -5.97 7.05
N GLN A 97 -7.66 -5.84 6.38
CA GLN A 97 -8.94 -6.41 6.84
C GLN A 97 -8.94 -7.95 6.87
N GLU A 98 -8.01 -8.60 6.16
CA GLU A 98 -7.88 -10.06 6.17
C GLU A 98 -7.22 -10.59 7.47
N GLU A 99 -6.63 -9.72 8.28
CA GLU A 99 -6.19 -10.11 9.62
C GLU A 99 -7.42 -10.32 10.52
N LYS A 100 -7.74 -11.60 10.74
CA LYS A 100 -8.91 -12.03 11.54
C LYS A 100 -8.51 -12.67 12.87
N GLN A 101 -7.26 -13.11 13.02
CA GLN A 101 -6.81 -13.85 14.21
C GLN A 101 -6.43 -12.90 15.36
N ASP A 102 -5.74 -11.81 15.04
CA ASP A 102 -5.34 -10.79 16.00
C ASP A 102 -5.64 -9.38 15.46
N PRO A 103 -6.87 -8.87 15.66
CA PRO A 103 -7.25 -7.52 15.25
C PRO A 103 -6.32 -6.42 15.78
N GLY A 104 -5.67 -6.63 16.93
CA GLY A 104 -4.71 -5.69 17.52
C GLY A 104 -3.48 -5.43 16.64
N LYS A 105 -3.17 -6.34 15.73
CA LYS A 105 -2.04 -6.17 14.80
C LYS A 105 -2.20 -4.98 13.84
N ARG A 106 -3.43 -4.61 13.48
CA ARG A 106 -3.69 -3.39 12.69
C ARG A 106 -3.28 -2.13 13.46
N LEU A 107 -3.64 -2.08 14.75
CA LEU A 107 -3.28 -0.97 15.63
C LEU A 107 -1.76 -0.94 15.85
N GLU A 108 -1.14 -2.10 16.04
CA GLU A 108 0.30 -2.20 16.21
C GLU A 108 1.05 -1.70 14.96
N ALA A 109 0.66 -2.12 13.76
CA ALA A 109 1.26 -1.65 12.52
C ALA A 109 1.10 -0.13 12.33
N ALA A 110 -0.10 0.41 12.60
CA ALA A 110 -0.36 1.84 12.54
C ALA A 110 0.49 2.64 13.55
N ARG A 111 0.63 2.16 14.80
CA ARG A 111 1.52 2.78 15.81
C ARG A 111 2.99 2.76 15.39
N GLN A 112 3.41 1.76 14.62
CA GLN A 112 4.75 1.70 14.04
C GLN A 112 4.93 2.59 12.81
N GLY A 113 3.88 3.30 12.37
CA GLY A 113 3.90 4.24 11.27
C GLY A 113 3.43 3.69 9.93
N ALA A 114 3.20 2.39 9.77
CA ALA A 114 2.72 1.81 8.54
C ALA A 114 1.29 2.28 8.19
N TRP A 115 0.97 2.34 6.91
CA TRP A 115 -0.39 2.54 6.45
C TRP A 115 -1.16 1.22 6.47
N VAL A 116 -2.30 1.22 7.15
CA VAL A 116 -3.23 0.08 7.22
C VAL A 116 -4.30 0.27 6.15
N SER A 117 -4.24 -0.50 5.07
CA SER A 117 -5.22 -0.41 3.98
C SER A 117 -6.37 -1.40 4.22
N LEU A 118 -7.55 -0.84 4.46
CA LEU A 118 -8.81 -1.55 4.57
C LEU A 118 -9.55 -1.41 3.23
N ASP A 119 -9.27 -2.31 2.29
CA ASP A 119 -9.54 -2.12 0.87
C ASP A 119 -10.55 -3.11 0.25
N GLY A 120 -11.39 -3.71 1.06
CA GLY A 120 -12.41 -4.65 0.58
C GLY A 120 -13.85 -4.18 0.81
N VAL A 121 -14.12 -2.86 0.92
CA VAL A 121 -15.45 -2.34 1.22
C VAL A 121 -16.48 -2.81 0.18
N ASN A 122 -17.53 -3.46 0.67
CA ASN A 122 -18.67 -3.88 -0.15
C ASN A 122 -19.98 -3.81 0.65
N THR A 123 -21.10 -4.08 0.01
CA THR A 123 -22.44 -3.95 0.62
C THR A 123 -22.70 -4.90 1.79
N HIS A 124 -21.90 -5.94 1.97
CA HIS A 124 -22.14 -7.00 2.98
C HIS A 124 -21.27 -6.85 4.23
N ASN A 125 -20.23 -6.00 4.19
CA ASN A 125 -19.24 -5.91 5.27
C ASN A 125 -19.14 -4.54 5.95
N ILE A 126 -20.11 -3.65 5.75
CA ILE A 126 -20.12 -2.28 6.32
C ILE A 126 -19.92 -2.31 7.84
N GLY A 127 -20.62 -3.22 8.57
CA GLY A 127 -20.50 -3.34 10.02
C GLY A 127 -19.08 -3.70 10.49
N GLU A 128 -18.38 -4.58 9.77
CA GLU A 128 -16.98 -4.93 10.06
C GLU A 128 -16.06 -3.71 9.93
N TYR A 129 -16.27 -2.90 8.88
CA TYR A 129 -15.49 -1.68 8.64
C TYR A 129 -15.73 -0.62 9.71
N ILE A 130 -16.98 -0.47 10.19
CA ILE A 130 -17.27 0.43 11.30
C ILE A 130 -16.50 -0.01 12.56
N THR A 131 -16.46 -1.30 12.86
CA THR A 131 -15.71 -1.83 14.00
C THR A 131 -14.20 -1.56 13.84
N MET A 132 -13.59 -1.96 12.73
CA MET A 132 -12.15 -1.78 12.49
C MET A 132 -11.73 -0.30 12.53
N LEU A 133 -12.51 0.57 11.90
CA LEU A 133 -12.27 2.01 11.92
C LEU A 133 -12.53 2.63 13.31
N GLY A 134 -13.52 2.10 14.03
CA GLY A 134 -13.80 2.49 15.43
C GLY A 134 -12.64 2.18 16.37
N ASP A 135 -12.05 0.99 16.27
CA ASP A 135 -10.89 0.59 17.05
C ASP A 135 -9.69 1.52 16.77
N LEU A 136 -9.40 1.80 15.49
CA LEU A 136 -8.34 2.70 15.07
C LEU A 136 -8.59 4.15 15.51
N LYS A 137 -9.87 4.60 15.49
CA LYS A 137 -10.25 5.92 15.97
C LYS A 137 -10.06 6.04 17.49
N ALA A 138 -10.47 5.03 18.25
CA ALA A 138 -10.34 5.01 19.70
C ALA A 138 -8.87 5.14 20.17
N ASP A 139 -7.95 4.63 19.39
CA ASP A 139 -6.50 4.70 19.61
C ASP A 139 -5.82 5.92 18.94
N ASN A 140 -6.58 6.86 18.36
CA ASN A 140 -6.08 8.02 17.62
C ASN A 140 -5.19 7.65 16.41
N LEU A 141 -5.48 6.54 15.73
CA LEU A 141 -4.68 5.98 14.63
C LEU A 141 -5.35 6.14 13.25
N LEU A 142 -6.49 6.84 13.14
CA LEU A 142 -7.15 7.06 11.86
C LEU A 142 -6.24 7.71 10.81
N HIS A 143 -5.27 8.51 11.23
CA HIS A 143 -4.29 9.16 10.35
C HIS A 143 -3.31 8.20 9.67
N ARG A 144 -3.43 6.89 9.91
CA ARG A 144 -2.63 5.82 9.28
C ARG A 144 -3.50 4.80 8.55
N VAL A 145 -4.72 5.19 8.17
CA VAL A 145 -5.69 4.28 7.53
C VAL A 145 -6.00 4.72 6.11
N LEU A 146 -6.03 3.77 5.20
CA LEU A 146 -6.54 3.93 3.85
C LEU A 146 -7.79 3.07 3.68
N VAL A 147 -8.80 3.58 2.97
CA VAL A 147 -10.06 2.86 2.73
C VAL A 147 -10.35 2.83 1.24
N SER A 148 -10.61 1.64 0.71
CA SER A 148 -10.98 1.49 -0.70
C SER A 148 -11.89 0.28 -0.94
N HIS A 149 -12.22 0.00 -2.20
CA HIS A 149 -13.16 -1.06 -2.56
C HIS A 149 -12.49 -2.34 -3.03
N ASP A 150 -11.28 -2.26 -3.60
CA ASP A 150 -10.67 -3.35 -4.38
C ASP A 150 -11.70 -3.96 -5.35
N ALA A 151 -12.29 -3.14 -6.20
CA ALA A 151 -13.45 -3.45 -7.03
C ALA A 151 -13.15 -3.33 -8.53
N GLY A 152 -14.16 -3.59 -9.38
CA GLY A 152 -14.02 -3.48 -10.83
C GLY A 152 -13.43 -4.72 -11.51
N TRP A 153 -13.44 -5.86 -10.84
CA TRP A 153 -12.91 -7.09 -11.38
C TRP A 153 -13.77 -7.59 -12.54
N PHE A 154 -13.10 -7.92 -13.64
CA PHE A 154 -13.66 -8.66 -14.77
C PHE A 154 -13.22 -10.12 -14.66
N ASP A 155 -14.18 -11.05 -14.59
CA ASP A 155 -13.91 -12.49 -14.55
C ASP A 155 -14.05 -13.07 -15.96
N PRO A 156 -12.94 -13.39 -16.66
CA PRO A 156 -13.00 -13.91 -18.03
C PRO A 156 -13.67 -15.31 -18.11
N GLY A 157 -13.84 -15.99 -16.97
CA GLY A 157 -14.53 -17.27 -16.86
C GLY A 157 -16.06 -17.17 -16.79
N LYS A 158 -16.61 -15.95 -16.70
CA LYS A 158 -18.05 -15.70 -16.58
C LYS A 158 -18.59 -14.89 -17.75
N SER A 159 -19.86 -15.12 -18.09
CA SER A 159 -20.56 -14.33 -19.09
C SER A 159 -20.53 -12.85 -18.74
N ALA A 160 -20.19 -11.99 -19.70
CA ALA A 160 -20.02 -10.53 -19.53
C ALA A 160 -19.06 -10.12 -18.38
N GLY A 161 -18.13 -11.00 -17.97
CA GLY A 161 -17.20 -10.72 -16.88
C GLY A 161 -17.77 -10.92 -15.48
N GLY A 162 -18.96 -11.50 -15.36
CA GLY A 162 -19.66 -11.69 -14.10
C GLY A 162 -20.29 -10.42 -13.54
N GLU A 163 -20.64 -10.43 -12.25
CA GLU A 163 -21.15 -9.26 -11.55
C GLU A 163 -20.02 -8.31 -11.19
N VAL A 164 -20.05 -7.11 -11.74
CA VAL A 164 -19.03 -6.08 -11.46
C VAL A 164 -19.35 -5.38 -10.17
N ARG A 165 -18.51 -5.55 -9.15
CA ARG A 165 -18.58 -4.76 -7.90
C ARG A 165 -18.24 -3.31 -8.19
N GLY A 166 -19.19 -2.41 -7.87
CA GLY A 166 -19.07 -0.97 -8.17
C GLY A 166 -18.20 -0.21 -7.17
N TYR A 167 -17.90 1.03 -7.53
CA TYR A 167 -17.01 1.94 -6.77
C TYR A 167 -17.75 2.93 -5.86
N ALA A 168 -19.06 2.76 -5.63
CA ALA A 168 -19.87 3.75 -4.94
C ALA A 168 -20.22 3.39 -3.49
N THR A 169 -19.89 2.19 -3.01
CA THR A 169 -20.32 1.67 -1.70
C THR A 169 -19.77 2.52 -0.55
N ILE A 170 -18.53 2.99 -0.62
CA ILE A 170 -17.96 3.87 0.40
C ILE A 170 -18.85 5.10 0.58
N PHE A 171 -19.19 5.80 -0.50
CA PHE A 171 -19.95 7.05 -0.45
C PHE A 171 -21.43 6.83 -0.11
N ARG A 172 -22.05 5.77 -0.64
CA ARG A 172 -23.49 5.51 -0.49
C ARG A 172 -23.86 4.80 0.80
N GLN A 173 -22.95 4.02 1.38
CA GLN A 173 -23.24 3.17 2.53
C GLN A 173 -22.26 3.35 3.68
N LEU A 174 -20.94 3.26 3.47
CA LEU A 174 -19.97 3.32 4.55
C LEU A 174 -19.96 4.71 5.21
N VAL A 175 -19.83 5.79 4.45
CA VAL A 175 -19.81 7.15 5.00
C VAL A 175 -21.06 7.47 5.83
N PRO A 176 -22.30 7.26 5.34
CA PRO A 176 -23.48 7.48 6.17
C PRO A 176 -23.53 6.59 7.43
N ALA A 177 -23.00 5.37 7.34
CA ALA A 177 -22.96 4.46 8.48
C ALA A 177 -21.92 4.88 9.53
N LEU A 178 -20.74 5.35 9.11
CA LEU A 178 -19.71 5.92 9.98
C LEU A 178 -20.23 7.17 10.71
N GLN A 179 -20.92 8.08 10.01
CA GLN A 179 -21.52 9.26 10.62
C GLN A 179 -22.54 8.89 11.71
N LYS A 180 -23.39 7.87 11.47
CA LYS A 180 -24.31 7.33 12.47
C LYS A 180 -23.58 6.70 13.66
N ALA A 181 -22.39 6.16 13.45
CA ALA A 181 -21.53 5.59 14.49
C ALA A 181 -20.67 6.64 15.21
N GLY A 182 -20.86 7.93 14.96
CA GLY A 182 -20.17 9.02 15.65
C GLY A 182 -18.84 9.46 15.05
N PHE A 183 -18.59 9.12 13.78
CA PHE A 183 -17.48 9.72 13.04
C PHE A 183 -17.87 11.12 12.56
N THR A 184 -16.97 12.08 12.79
CA THR A 184 -17.17 13.47 12.37
C THR A 184 -16.89 13.65 10.87
N GLN A 185 -17.21 14.83 10.32
CA GLN A 185 -16.81 15.14 8.96
C GLN A 185 -15.28 15.19 8.81
N ASP A 186 -14.58 15.69 9.83
CA ASP A 186 -13.11 15.71 9.85
C ASP A 186 -12.50 14.28 9.79
N ASP A 187 -13.11 13.30 10.46
CA ASP A 187 -12.70 11.89 10.35
C ASP A 187 -12.90 11.36 8.93
N ILE A 188 -14.00 11.72 8.27
CA ILE A 188 -14.29 11.31 6.90
C ILE A 188 -13.30 11.97 5.93
N ASP A 189 -13.04 13.25 6.08
CA ASP A 189 -12.08 13.99 5.25
C ASP A 189 -10.65 13.48 5.47
N LEU A 190 -10.31 13.11 6.70
CA LEU A 190 -9.04 12.45 7.02
C LEU A 190 -8.89 11.14 6.24
N LEU A 191 -9.89 10.26 6.29
CA LEU A 191 -9.86 8.94 5.65
C LEU A 191 -9.86 9.00 4.11
N LEU A 192 -10.62 9.94 3.51
CA LEU A 192 -10.88 9.94 2.07
C LEU A 192 -10.07 10.98 1.29
N VAL A 193 -9.48 11.98 1.95
CA VAL A 193 -8.73 13.07 1.31
C VAL A 193 -7.32 13.16 1.86
N THR A 194 -7.17 13.43 3.16
CA THR A 194 -5.86 13.70 3.76
C THR A 194 -4.94 12.48 3.71
N ASN A 195 -5.40 11.34 4.21
CA ASN A 195 -4.58 10.13 4.25
C ASN A 195 -4.13 9.65 2.87
N PRO A 196 -5.00 9.54 1.84
CA PRO A 196 -4.55 9.21 0.49
C PRO A 196 -3.52 10.21 -0.05
N SER A 197 -3.73 11.50 0.21
CA SER A 197 -2.76 12.54 -0.18
C SER A 197 -1.40 12.32 0.49
N GLU A 198 -1.36 12.11 1.81
CA GLU A 198 -0.11 11.88 2.55
C GLU A 198 0.57 10.56 2.17
N ALA A 199 -0.21 9.50 1.95
CA ALA A 199 0.34 8.19 1.61
C ALA A 199 1.01 8.16 0.25
N PHE A 200 0.47 8.90 -0.73
CA PHE A 200 0.91 8.83 -2.12
C PHE A 200 1.58 10.11 -2.64
N ALA A 201 1.34 11.28 -2.02
CA ALA A 201 2.02 12.52 -2.41
C ALA A 201 3.46 12.51 -1.90
N LYS A 202 4.41 12.29 -2.78
CA LYS A 202 5.83 12.36 -2.45
C LYS A 202 6.41 13.68 -2.93
N ILE A 203 7.15 14.34 -2.04
CA ILE A 203 8.01 15.45 -2.43
C ILE A 203 9.21 14.85 -3.16
N TYR A 204 9.22 15.03 -4.46
CA TYR A 204 10.31 14.61 -5.30
C TYR A 204 11.45 15.62 -5.18
N ASP A 205 12.50 15.25 -4.49
CA ASP A 205 13.73 16.05 -4.47
C ASP A 205 14.56 15.75 -5.74
N VAL A 206 14.23 16.46 -6.81
CA VAL A 206 14.92 16.36 -8.12
C VAL A 206 16.42 16.61 -7.99
N THR A 207 16.83 17.42 -7.02
CA THR A 207 18.23 17.80 -6.83
C THR A 207 19.11 16.63 -6.38
N ARG A 208 18.57 15.70 -5.62
CA ARG A 208 19.31 14.52 -5.14
C ARG A 208 19.66 13.54 -6.25
N VAL A 209 18.73 13.28 -7.17
CA VAL A 209 18.94 12.35 -8.30
C VAL A 209 19.86 12.94 -9.38
N GLU A 210 19.79 14.26 -9.59
CA GLU A 210 20.71 14.93 -10.54
C GLU A 210 22.14 15.02 -10.01
N LEU A 211 22.34 15.12 -8.70
CA LEU A 211 23.67 15.13 -8.08
C LEU A 211 24.36 13.75 -8.19
N GLU A 212 23.62 12.65 -8.01
CA GLU A 212 24.17 11.30 -8.16
C GLU A 212 24.52 10.97 -9.61
N LYS A 213 23.80 11.52 -10.60
CA LYS A 213 24.14 11.38 -12.02
C LYS A 213 25.38 12.18 -12.45
N LYS A 214 25.77 13.21 -11.70
CA LYS A 214 26.91 14.09 -12.01
C LYS A 214 28.22 13.66 -11.34
N THR A 215 28.21 12.64 -10.48
CA THR A 215 29.43 12.11 -9.88
C THR A 215 29.89 10.91 -10.71
N PRO A 216 30.89 11.03 -11.59
CA PRO A 216 31.46 9.87 -12.28
C PRO A 216 32.07 8.96 -11.21
N SER A 217 31.74 7.68 -11.20
CA SER A 217 32.47 6.68 -10.45
C SER A 217 33.90 6.63 -10.98
N ASN A 218 34.80 7.38 -10.33
CA ASN A 218 36.23 7.13 -10.45
C ASN A 218 36.55 5.87 -9.64
N LEU A 219 36.61 4.74 -10.31
CA LEU A 219 37.46 3.59 -9.97
C LEU A 219 37.78 2.82 -11.25
#